data_9275b9c611bd245d992fdd2815566e5e
#
_entry.id   9275b9c611bd245d992fdd2815566e5e
#
_cell.length_a   1.000
_cell.length_b   1.000
_cell.length_c   1.000
_cell.angle_alpha   90.00
_cell.angle_beta   90.00
_cell.angle_gamma   90.00
#
_symmetry.space_group_name_H-M   'P 1'
#
loop_
_entity.id
_entity.type
_entity.pdbx_description
1 polymer ?
#
loop_
_entity_poly.entity_id
_entity_poly.type
_entity_poly.pdbx_seq_one_letter_code
_entity_poly.pdbx_strand_id
1 'polypeptide(L)'
;MSYTQADNIKACHKNDKGYLYALVDLEDKANWQSVDFSDDKDYHLNNEIDYIGITSNPFERFGQHRCRKSRKIGMVIFDETKSDYPEAEFKALESNAIFNYCVKKGTPKWQKGASTFSGA
;
A
#
# COMPACT_ATOMS: atom_id res chain seq x y z
N MET A 1 0.32 -12.75 -9.09
CA MET A 1 0.10 -11.31 -8.95
C MET A 1 -0.34 -10.73 -10.29
N SER A 2 -1.43 -10.02 -10.30
CA SER A 2 -1.90 -9.36 -11.51
C SER A 2 -1.28 -7.98 -11.63
N TYR A 3 -0.93 -7.63 -12.84
CA TYR A 3 -0.30 -6.36 -13.09
C TYR A 3 -1.30 -5.43 -13.76
N THR A 4 -1.58 -4.30 -13.15
CA THR A 4 -2.59 -3.37 -13.63
C THR A 4 -2.01 -1.96 -13.73
N GLN A 5 -2.17 -1.34 -14.88
CA GLN A 5 -1.74 0.05 -15.07
C GLN A 5 -2.62 0.99 -14.26
N ALA A 6 -2.08 2.13 -13.85
CA ALA A 6 -2.79 3.08 -13.02
C ALA A 6 -4.15 3.50 -13.60
N ASP A 7 -4.23 3.62 -14.92
CA ASP A 7 -5.49 4.00 -15.57
C ASP A 7 -6.54 2.90 -15.48
N ASN A 8 -6.11 1.66 -15.44
CA ASN A 8 -7.03 0.54 -15.38
C ASN A 8 -7.58 0.30 -13.97
N ILE A 9 -6.83 0.65 -12.94
CA ILE A 9 -7.32 0.48 -11.58
C ILE A 9 -8.56 1.32 -11.33
N LYS A 10 -8.68 2.45 -12.02
CA LYS A 10 -9.83 3.32 -11.88
C LYS A 10 -11.12 2.61 -12.26
N ALA A 11 -11.08 1.79 -13.29
CA ALA A 11 -12.27 1.07 -13.76
C ALA A 11 -12.67 -0.06 -12.81
N CYS A 12 -11.75 -0.55 -12.02
CA CYS A 12 -11.99 -1.67 -11.10
C CYS A 12 -12.29 -1.23 -9.68
N HIS A 13 -12.09 0.05 -9.39
CA HIS A 13 -12.20 0.55 -8.04
C HIS A 13 -13.64 0.53 -7.53
N LYS A 14 -13.80 0.12 -6.28
CA LYS A 14 -15.07 0.15 -5.56
C LYS A 14 -14.89 0.99 -4.31
N ASN A 15 -15.62 2.09 -4.22
CA ASN A 15 -15.48 3.02 -3.10
C ASN A 15 -15.99 2.47 -1.76
N ASP A 16 -16.72 1.37 -1.79
CA ASP A 16 -17.28 0.79 -0.58
C ASP A 16 -16.30 -0.11 0.19
N LYS A 17 -15.10 -0.29 -0.35
CA LYS A 17 -14.07 -1.09 0.31
C LYS A 17 -12.87 -0.25 0.69
N GLY A 18 -12.14 -0.73 1.70
CA GLY A 18 -10.83 -0.21 2.02
C GLY A 18 -9.75 -1.16 1.55
N TYR A 19 -8.62 -0.62 1.15
CA TYR A 19 -7.51 -1.40 0.60
C TYR A 19 -6.23 -1.12 1.37
N LEU A 20 -5.50 -2.19 1.65
CA LEU A 20 -4.18 -2.13 2.25
C LEU A 20 -3.15 -2.28 1.13
N TYR A 21 -2.20 -1.37 1.06
CA TYR A 21 -1.22 -1.37 -0.02
C TYR A 21 0.19 -1.13 0.48
N ALA A 22 1.14 -1.53 -0.35
CA ALA A 22 2.55 -1.21 -0.16
C ALA A 22 3.03 -0.39 -1.35
N LEU A 23 3.95 0.53 -1.10
CA LEU A 23 4.67 1.23 -2.16
C LEU A 23 6.06 0.64 -2.28
N VAL A 24 6.53 0.55 -3.50
CA VAL A 24 7.85 0.03 -3.84
C VAL A 24 8.57 1.03 -4.73
N ASP A 25 9.82 1.29 -4.42
CA ASP A 25 10.68 2.17 -5.20
C ASP A 25 11.12 1.43 -6.47
N LEU A 26 10.76 1.96 -7.61
CA LEU A 26 11.10 1.36 -8.90
C LEU A 26 12.20 2.12 -9.65
N GLU A 27 12.90 3.00 -8.96
CA GLU A 27 13.86 3.90 -9.61
C GLU A 27 14.79 3.20 -10.60
N ASP A 28 15.30 2.05 -10.23
CA ASP A 28 16.27 1.33 -11.05
C ASP A 28 15.71 0.13 -11.79
N LYS A 29 14.38 -0.08 -11.75
CA LYS A 29 13.83 -1.34 -12.20
C LYS A 29 12.88 -1.26 -13.37
N ALA A 30 12.11 -0.22 -13.49
CA ALA A 30 11.08 -0.17 -14.52
C ALA A 30 10.94 1.22 -15.09
N ASN A 31 10.53 1.27 -16.35
CA ASN A 31 10.28 2.54 -17.01
C ASN A 31 8.85 3.02 -16.84
N TRP A 32 8.05 2.32 -16.09
CA TRP A 32 6.65 2.63 -15.92
C TRP A 32 6.20 2.44 -14.49
N GLN A 33 5.12 3.06 -14.17
CA GLN A 33 4.52 3.01 -12.84
C GLN A 33 3.23 2.22 -12.92
N SER A 34 2.97 1.41 -11.93
CA SER A 34 1.87 0.47 -12.00
C SER A 34 1.26 0.20 -10.64
N VAL A 35 0.08 -0.38 -10.68
CA VAL A 35 -0.58 -0.93 -9.51
C VAL A 35 -0.76 -2.42 -9.74
N ASP A 36 -0.28 -3.21 -8.79
CA ASP A 36 -0.42 -4.66 -8.80
C ASP A 36 -1.42 -5.07 -7.75
N PHE A 37 -2.08 -6.19 -7.97
CA PHE A 37 -2.91 -6.83 -6.96
C PHE A 37 -2.27 -8.16 -6.60
N SER A 38 -2.12 -8.40 -5.31
CA SER A 38 -1.54 -9.64 -4.81
C SER A 38 -2.55 -10.36 -3.93
N ASP A 39 -2.65 -11.66 -4.08
CA ASP A 39 -3.48 -12.49 -3.21
C ASP A 39 -2.76 -12.86 -1.92
N ASP A 40 -1.48 -12.55 -1.83
CA ASP A 40 -0.68 -12.86 -0.64
C ASP A 40 -0.86 -11.75 0.40
N LYS A 41 -1.64 -12.04 1.44
CA LYS A 41 -1.86 -11.07 2.52
C LYS A 41 -0.61 -10.80 3.34
N ASP A 42 0.41 -11.62 3.20
CA ASP A 42 1.70 -11.44 3.83
C ASP A 42 2.74 -10.89 2.86
N TYR A 43 2.29 -10.29 1.77
CA TYR A 43 3.19 -9.71 0.76
C TYR A 43 4.28 -8.85 1.40
N HIS A 44 3.90 -8.00 2.34
CA HIS A 44 4.83 -7.09 3.02
C HIS A 44 5.86 -7.85 3.86
N LEU A 45 5.56 -9.05 4.32
CA LEU A 45 6.50 -9.85 5.11
C LEU A 45 7.46 -10.63 4.23
N ASN A 46 7.10 -10.88 3.00
CA ASN A 46 7.87 -11.68 2.05
C ASN A 46 8.64 -10.86 1.03
N ASN A 47 8.48 -9.54 1.06
CA ASN A 47 9.11 -8.64 0.08
C ASN A 47 9.59 -7.38 0.78
N GLU A 48 10.63 -6.75 0.25
CA GLU A 48 11.03 -5.44 0.70
C GLU A 48 10.09 -4.41 0.13
N ILE A 49 9.60 -3.54 1.00
CA ILE A 49 8.69 -2.47 0.62
C ILE A 49 9.14 -1.18 1.27
N ASP A 50 8.64 -0.07 0.77
CA ASP A 50 9.09 1.24 1.21
C ASP A 50 8.01 2.05 1.94
N TYR A 51 6.77 1.59 1.90
CA TYR A 51 5.67 2.26 2.59
C TYR A 51 4.46 1.33 2.68
N ILE A 52 3.70 1.43 3.76
CA ILE A 52 2.42 0.74 3.94
C ILE A 52 1.36 1.78 4.22
N GLY A 53 0.23 1.67 3.53
CA GLY A 53 -0.88 2.59 3.75
C GLY A 53 -2.22 1.94 3.49
N ILE A 54 -3.27 2.69 3.78
CA ILE A 54 -4.64 2.29 3.50
C ILE A 54 -5.34 3.38 2.70
N THR A 55 -6.28 2.99 1.87
CA THR A 55 -7.07 3.93 1.09
C THR A 55 -8.36 3.27 0.62
N SER A 56 -9.40 4.06 0.47
CA SER A 56 -10.62 3.62 -0.19
C SER A 56 -10.57 3.88 -1.70
N ASN A 57 -9.56 4.60 -2.17
CA ASN A 57 -9.41 4.92 -3.58
C ASN A 57 -7.94 4.75 -4.00
N PRO A 58 -7.56 3.51 -4.37
CA PRO A 58 -6.17 3.22 -4.73
C PRO A 58 -5.64 4.06 -5.89
N PHE A 59 -6.47 4.28 -6.90
CA PHE A 59 -6.06 5.05 -8.08
C PHE A 59 -5.65 6.48 -7.68
N GLU A 60 -6.52 7.15 -6.94
CA GLU A 60 -6.24 8.51 -6.51
C GLU A 60 -5.04 8.58 -5.58
N ARG A 61 -4.95 7.65 -4.66
CA ARG A 61 -3.83 7.62 -3.71
C ARG A 61 -2.51 7.36 -4.41
N PHE A 62 -2.51 6.48 -5.41
CA PHE A 62 -1.31 6.23 -6.20
C PHE A 62 -0.86 7.50 -6.93
N GLY A 63 -1.80 8.24 -7.51
CA GLY A 63 -1.50 9.51 -8.15
C GLY A 63 -0.88 10.52 -7.21
N GLN A 64 -1.42 10.61 -5.99
CA GLN A 64 -0.87 11.51 -4.95
C GLN A 64 0.56 11.13 -4.60
N HIS A 65 0.83 9.84 -4.42
CA HIS A 65 2.18 9.39 -4.09
C HIS A 65 3.16 9.66 -5.22
N ARG A 66 2.74 9.44 -6.46
CA ARG A 66 3.58 9.74 -7.62
C ARG A 66 4.01 11.21 -7.64
N CYS A 67 3.06 12.10 -7.40
CA CYS A 67 3.36 13.54 -7.40
C CYS A 67 4.33 13.92 -6.30
N ARG A 68 4.16 13.34 -5.13
CA ARG A 68 5.01 13.67 -3.98
C ARG A 68 6.42 13.11 -4.08
N LYS A 69 6.55 11.92 -4.64
CA LYS A 69 7.84 11.23 -4.64
C LYS A 69 8.76 11.67 -5.76
N SER A 70 8.22 12.20 -6.83
CA SER A 70 9.02 12.62 -8.00
C SER A 70 9.94 11.52 -8.50
N ARG A 71 9.51 10.27 -8.37
CA ARG A 71 10.28 9.12 -8.82
C ARG A 71 9.32 7.99 -9.20
N LYS A 72 9.84 6.97 -9.84
CA LYS A 72 9.02 5.83 -10.25
C LYS A 72 8.71 4.97 -9.07
N ILE A 73 7.43 4.69 -8.87
CA ILE A 73 6.97 3.86 -7.77
C ILE A 73 5.96 2.85 -8.28
N GLY A 74 5.85 1.75 -7.58
CA GLY A 74 4.79 0.78 -7.77
C GLY A 74 3.93 0.73 -6.52
N MET A 75 2.66 0.36 -6.70
CA MET A 75 1.76 0.11 -5.59
C MET A 75 1.31 -1.34 -5.69
N VAL A 76 1.37 -2.05 -4.58
CA VAL A 76 0.87 -3.42 -4.50
C VAL A 76 -0.26 -3.43 -3.49
N ILE A 77 -1.46 -3.77 -3.94
CA ILE A 77 -2.62 -3.92 -3.07
C ILE A 77 -2.65 -5.37 -2.63
N PHE A 78 -2.52 -5.63 -1.34
CA PHE A 78 -2.37 -7.00 -0.85
C PHE A 78 -3.40 -7.42 0.19
N ASP A 79 -4.32 -6.53 0.56
CA ASP A 79 -5.47 -6.90 1.38
C ASP A 79 -6.60 -5.90 1.17
N GLU A 80 -7.80 -6.28 1.57
CA GLU A 80 -8.96 -5.40 1.46
C GLU A 80 -9.97 -5.73 2.55
N THR A 81 -10.84 -4.76 2.83
CA THR A 81 -11.93 -4.96 3.77
C THR A 81 -13.16 -5.50 3.05
N LYS A 82 -14.15 -5.91 3.81
CA LYS A 82 -15.50 -6.13 3.28
C LYS A 82 -16.12 -4.79 2.96
N SER A 83 -17.21 -4.80 2.20
CA SER A 83 -18.03 -3.61 2.02
C SER A 83 -18.57 -3.14 3.36
N ASP A 84 -18.76 -1.84 3.51
CA ASP A 84 -19.29 -1.23 4.73
C ASP A 84 -18.47 -1.57 5.98
N TYR A 85 -17.16 -1.50 5.84
CA TYR A 85 -16.26 -1.80 6.93
C TYR A 85 -16.27 -0.72 8.02
N PRO A 86 -16.11 -1.09 9.30
CA PRO A 86 -15.90 -0.10 10.35
C PRO A 86 -14.53 0.56 10.19
N GLU A 87 -14.46 1.85 10.46
CA GLU A 87 -13.21 2.58 10.34
C GLU A 87 -12.11 2.00 11.26
N ALA A 88 -12.49 1.56 12.45
CA ALA A 88 -11.54 0.97 13.38
C ALA A 88 -10.89 -0.29 12.81
N GLU A 89 -11.66 -1.11 12.11
CA GLU A 89 -11.14 -2.30 11.46
C GLU A 89 -10.17 -1.94 10.34
N PHE A 90 -10.49 -0.90 9.59
CA PHE A 90 -9.64 -0.42 8.51
C PHE A 90 -8.30 0.08 9.04
N LYS A 91 -8.34 0.88 10.10
CA LYS A 91 -7.12 1.38 10.72
C LYS A 91 -6.29 0.26 11.33
N ALA A 92 -6.94 -0.77 11.85
CA ALA A 92 -6.25 -1.92 12.42
C ALA A 92 -5.47 -2.70 11.36
N LEU A 93 -5.99 -2.80 10.14
CA LEU A 93 -5.25 -3.44 9.06
C LEU A 93 -3.91 -2.75 8.82
N GLU A 94 -3.93 -1.43 8.74
CA GLU A 94 -2.71 -0.67 8.55
C GLU A 94 -1.74 -0.83 9.71
N SER A 95 -2.22 -0.61 10.92
CA SER A 95 -1.38 -0.67 12.12
C SER A 95 -0.72 -2.04 12.29
N ASN A 96 -1.49 -3.10 12.09
CA ASN A 96 -0.98 -4.45 12.22
C ASN A 96 0.07 -4.76 11.15
N ALA A 97 -0.18 -4.34 9.92
CA ALA A 97 0.76 -4.58 8.83
C ALA A 97 2.07 -3.85 9.07
N ILE A 98 2.01 -2.59 9.47
CA ILE A 98 3.21 -1.81 9.77
C ILE A 98 3.97 -2.42 10.93
N PHE A 99 3.25 -2.78 12.01
CA PHE A 99 3.90 -3.39 13.16
C PHE A 99 4.64 -4.67 12.79
N ASN A 100 3.97 -5.56 12.08
CA ASN A 100 4.56 -6.84 11.68
C ASN A 100 5.77 -6.65 10.77
N TYR A 101 5.70 -5.69 9.86
CA TYR A 101 6.84 -5.39 9.00
C TYR A 101 8.02 -4.84 9.81
N CYS A 102 7.74 -3.92 10.73
CA CYS A 102 8.78 -3.31 11.55
C CYS A 102 9.49 -4.34 12.43
N VAL A 103 8.74 -5.28 12.97
CA VAL A 103 9.31 -6.36 13.78
C VAL A 103 10.27 -7.21 12.96
N LYS A 104 9.91 -7.48 11.71
CA LYS A 104 10.70 -8.36 10.86
C LYS A 104 11.83 -7.65 10.13
N LYS A 105 11.59 -6.43 9.66
CA LYS A 105 12.50 -5.75 8.75
C LYS A 105 12.85 -4.31 9.11
N GLY A 106 12.28 -3.79 10.16
CA GLY A 106 12.49 -2.39 10.54
C GLY A 106 11.49 -1.47 9.84
N THR A 107 11.67 -0.16 10.02
CA THR A 107 10.75 0.83 9.49
C THR A 107 10.91 0.96 7.98
N PRO A 108 9.81 0.92 7.21
CA PRO A 108 9.90 1.17 5.78
C PRO A 108 10.48 2.56 5.51
N LYS A 109 11.25 2.67 4.47
CA LYS A 109 12.02 3.87 4.12
C LYS A 109 11.18 5.16 4.06
N TRP A 110 9.96 5.08 3.58
CA TRP A 110 9.08 6.24 3.43
C TRP A 110 8.02 6.35 4.52
N GLN A 111 8.07 5.51 5.53
CA GLN A 111 7.09 5.53 6.60
C GLN A 111 7.47 6.59 7.62
N LYS A 112 6.71 7.68 7.65
CA LYS A 112 6.97 8.75 8.60
C LYS A 112 6.33 8.51 9.96
N GLY A 113 5.43 7.58 10.04
CA GLY A 113 4.66 7.31 11.23
C GLY A 113 5.30 6.38 12.22
N ALA A 114 6.60 6.12 12.12
CA ALA A 114 7.26 5.25 13.06
C ALA A 114 7.08 5.71 14.50
N SER A 115 7.08 7.00 14.71
CA SER A 115 6.84 7.57 16.02
C SER A 115 5.42 7.26 16.52
N THR A 116 4.46 7.20 15.63
CA THR A 116 3.10 6.85 15.96
C THR A 116 3.03 5.43 16.46
N PHE A 117 3.80 4.55 15.85
CA PHE A 117 3.83 3.20 16.19
C PHE A 117 4.57 2.97 17.46
N SER A 118 5.70 3.63 17.68
CA SER A 118 6.46 3.51 18.89
C SER A 118 5.75 4.15 20.07
N GLY A 119 4.86 5.06 19.80
CA GLY A 119 4.06 5.66 20.84
C GLY A 119 2.91 4.76 21.27
N ALA A 120 2.68 3.75 20.55
CA ALA A 120 1.59 2.83 20.87
C ALA A 120 2.00 1.88 21.98
#